data_b1e29bf431cd38ab4aeaf39a95825925
#
_entry.id   b1e29bf431cd38ab4aeaf39a95825925
#
_cell.length_a   1.000
_cell.length_b   1.000
_cell.length_c   1.000
_cell.angle_alpha   90.00
_cell.angle_beta   90.00
_cell.angle_gamma   90.00
#
_symmetry.space_group_name_H-M   'P 1'
#
loop_
_entity.id
_entity.type
_entity.pdbx_description
1 polymer ?
#
loop_
_entity_poly.entity_id
_entity_poly.type
_entity_poly.pdbx_seq_one_letter_code
_entity_poly.pdbx_strand_id
1 'polypeptide(L)'
;MNVYGRLEEEPTPSWTGIQDDLVGREERFEDEPSSFAPLPLFKILIWSTLVVLVSVVLPFLLGLTSPEQAQDFYIGWAMHQGGDIYTDYFGTSGLLYYFLQYLSKGSILFAAFTWLALVGAGIFLFRSTYTLTEENKQSQQVLTIFYLLAGGLSFGGGYATILALPFLFYALSLVTRYLVEYNHDKGFLRIGMSLALAFFFAPLVAVLYTLVLLLALLAFNIGRGYLARGFYQFLAVSLGFSLFFYPIGYYTVYKGSFGSAISQILYPIDSLNFMSNPVLLENLLFYGLLTIGLGGLRLVLTGLFQSKPSKQYVLSIFASVAILLLACLEIFSTEPIHGSRLAEFLPFLSILLLTHIRTGRLEGANRRRRYEEVPSVWAIFLKGNAYLSILALAYLFLAPLVARYVLHSEQYQERARMESTVKRQTQTSDRIYMWDDSASAYQASERLAASSLLTPKLYTGLSENRTKLVNDLRYNQPKVIVVNTKTALWTEVEQLLAESYQPVQSEFKDFKLYKLK
;
A
#
# COMPACT_ATOMS: atom_id res chain seq x y z
N MET A 1 15.66 -89.80 -26.01
CA MET A 1 16.47 -88.67 -25.60
C MET A 1 15.58 -87.44 -25.67
N ASN A 2 14.96 -87.09 -24.57
CA ASN A 2 14.05 -85.93 -24.42
C ASN A 2 14.72 -84.91 -23.57
N VAL A 3 14.96 -83.71 -24.12
CA VAL A 3 15.38 -82.57 -23.39
C VAL A 3 14.28 -81.53 -23.56
N TYR A 4 13.39 -81.40 -22.63
CA TYR A 4 12.50 -80.23 -22.47
C TYR A 4 13.03 -79.42 -21.33
N GLY A 5 13.61 -78.25 -21.67
CA GLY A 5 13.96 -77.22 -20.72
C GLY A 5 12.66 -76.54 -20.19
N ARG A 6 12.51 -76.44 -18.86
CA ARG A 6 11.50 -75.62 -18.19
C ARG A 6 11.84 -74.15 -18.47
N LEU A 7 10.91 -73.44 -19.07
CA LEU A 7 10.87 -71.98 -19.00
C LEU A 7 10.39 -71.60 -17.58
N GLU A 8 11.21 -70.98 -16.78
CA GLU A 8 10.81 -70.33 -15.56
C GLU A 8 9.97 -69.09 -15.95
N GLU A 9 8.69 -69.09 -15.55
CA GLU A 9 7.83 -67.92 -15.65
C GLU A 9 8.34 -66.89 -14.66
N GLU A 10 8.81 -65.74 -15.17
CA GLU A 10 9.07 -64.55 -14.33
C GLU A 10 7.73 -64.13 -13.69
N PRO A 11 7.70 -63.85 -12.36
CA PRO A 11 6.48 -63.37 -11.69
C PRO A 11 6.14 -61.98 -12.24
N THR A 12 4.95 -61.88 -12.85
CA THR A 12 4.33 -60.62 -13.22
C THR A 12 4.22 -59.73 -11.98
N PRO A 13 4.66 -58.44 -12.01
CA PRO A 13 4.53 -57.54 -10.87
C PRO A 13 3.04 -57.40 -10.53
N SER A 14 2.64 -57.81 -9.33
CA SER A 14 1.28 -57.62 -8.85
C SER A 14 1.02 -56.11 -8.65
N TRP A 15 0.09 -55.55 -9.40
CA TRP A 15 -0.36 -54.16 -9.31
C TRP A 15 -0.93 -53.76 -7.94
N THR A 16 -1.20 -54.73 -7.07
CA THR A 16 -1.73 -54.53 -5.71
C THR A 16 -0.73 -53.83 -4.77
N GLY A 17 0.58 -54.04 -4.94
CA GLY A 17 1.58 -53.38 -4.09
C GLY A 17 1.74 -51.89 -4.33
N ILE A 18 1.46 -51.42 -5.56
CA ILE A 18 1.54 -49.99 -5.89
C ILE A 18 0.31 -49.25 -5.31
N GLN A 19 -0.83 -49.89 -5.24
CA GLN A 19 -2.03 -49.29 -4.67
C GLN A 19 -1.96 -49.20 -3.14
N ASP A 20 -1.37 -50.18 -2.45
CA ASP A 20 -1.17 -50.15 -1.00
C ASP A 20 -0.11 -49.10 -0.59
N ASP A 21 0.94 -48.89 -1.38
CA ASP A 21 1.92 -47.80 -1.16
C ASP A 21 1.34 -46.42 -1.43
N LEU A 22 0.40 -46.27 -2.35
CA LEU A 22 -0.27 -44.99 -2.61
C LEU A 22 -1.31 -44.68 -1.51
N VAL A 23 -2.08 -45.68 -1.08
CA VAL A 23 -3.06 -45.53 0.02
C VAL A 23 -2.34 -45.28 1.35
N GLY A 24 -1.26 -46.00 1.64
CA GLY A 24 -0.47 -45.78 2.85
C GLY A 24 0.29 -44.45 2.86
N ARG A 25 0.50 -43.80 1.69
CA ARG A 25 1.00 -42.42 1.60
C ARG A 25 -0.11 -41.39 1.76
N GLU A 26 -1.31 -41.63 1.25
CA GLU A 26 -2.44 -40.73 1.45
C GLU A 26 -2.89 -40.67 2.92
N GLU A 27 -2.93 -41.80 3.63
CA GLU A 27 -3.28 -41.83 5.06
C GLU A 27 -2.23 -41.18 5.98
N ARG A 28 -0.96 -41.08 5.57
CA ARG A 28 0.06 -40.28 6.30
C ARG A 28 -0.01 -38.78 6.07
N PHE A 29 -0.85 -38.33 5.16
CA PHE A 29 -1.08 -36.92 4.88
C PHE A 29 -2.35 -36.36 5.49
N GLU A 30 -3.14 -37.20 6.18
CA GLU A 30 -4.24 -36.72 7.00
C GLU A 30 -3.68 -36.18 8.30
N ASP A 31 -3.59 -34.85 8.33
CA ASP A 31 -3.72 -33.99 9.50
C ASP A 31 -2.93 -34.36 10.76
N GLU A 32 -1.61 -34.25 10.74
CA GLU A 32 -1.02 -33.63 11.92
C GLU A 32 -1.52 -32.18 11.92
N PRO A 33 -2.39 -31.78 12.86
CA PRO A 33 -2.75 -30.38 12.99
C PRO A 33 -1.44 -29.62 13.20
N SER A 34 -1.01 -28.86 12.17
CA SER A 34 0.07 -27.91 12.36
C SER A 34 -0.27 -27.20 13.66
N SER A 35 0.57 -27.32 14.68
CA SER A 35 0.36 -26.71 15.99
C SER A 35 0.36 -25.20 15.75
N PHE A 36 -0.82 -24.66 15.42
CA PHE A 36 -0.98 -23.23 15.24
C PHE A 36 -0.64 -22.60 16.58
N ALA A 37 0.48 -21.87 16.64
CA ALA A 37 0.73 -21.04 17.80
C ALA A 37 -0.52 -20.22 18.10
N PRO A 38 -0.90 -20.10 19.37
CA PRO A 38 -2.06 -19.28 19.73
C PRO A 38 -1.80 -17.86 19.24
N LEU A 39 -2.69 -17.38 18.38
CA LEU A 39 -2.63 -16.02 17.84
C LEU A 39 -2.68 -15.02 19.01
N PRO A 40 -1.78 -14.04 19.08
CA PRO A 40 -1.81 -13.01 20.11
C PRO A 40 -2.91 -11.96 19.80
N LEU A 41 -4.18 -12.42 19.70
CA LEU A 41 -5.31 -11.60 19.24
C LEU A 41 -5.44 -10.30 20.04
N PHE A 42 -5.31 -10.37 21.37
CA PHE A 42 -5.40 -9.19 22.22
C PHE A 42 -4.34 -8.14 21.85
N LYS A 43 -3.11 -8.55 21.61
CA LYS A 43 -2.02 -7.67 21.17
C LYS A 43 -2.30 -7.07 19.79
N ILE A 44 -2.79 -7.89 18.84
CA ILE A 44 -3.19 -7.45 17.50
C ILE A 44 -4.27 -6.37 17.59
N LEU A 45 -5.32 -6.61 18.37
CA LEU A 45 -6.43 -5.67 18.52
C LEU A 45 -5.98 -4.34 19.13
N ILE A 46 -5.18 -4.38 20.21
CA ILE A 46 -4.66 -3.16 20.84
C ILE A 46 -3.81 -2.36 19.87
N TRP A 47 -2.83 -2.98 19.21
CA TRP A 47 -1.96 -2.28 18.29
C TRP A 47 -2.71 -1.73 17.08
N SER A 48 -3.64 -2.50 16.48
CA SER A 48 -4.48 -2.02 15.38
C SER A 48 -5.30 -0.80 15.81
N THR A 49 -5.87 -0.83 17.02
CA THR A 49 -6.63 0.31 17.57
C THR A 49 -5.73 1.53 17.77
N LEU A 50 -4.56 1.36 18.38
CA LEU A 50 -3.62 2.47 18.58
C LEU A 50 -3.16 3.08 17.27
N VAL A 51 -2.81 2.26 16.27
CA VAL A 51 -2.40 2.75 14.96
C VAL A 51 -3.51 3.54 14.30
N VAL A 52 -4.74 3.02 14.26
CA VAL A 52 -5.86 3.73 13.62
C VAL A 52 -6.21 5.02 14.36
N LEU A 53 -6.18 5.01 15.68
CA LEU A 53 -6.40 6.23 16.46
C LEU A 53 -5.38 7.31 16.11
N VAL A 54 -4.09 6.95 16.02
CA VAL A 54 -3.02 7.91 15.77
C VAL A 54 -2.96 8.32 14.29
N SER A 55 -3.12 7.38 13.34
CA SER A 55 -2.90 7.65 11.92
C SER A 55 -4.12 8.15 11.17
N VAL A 56 -5.35 7.83 11.63
CA VAL A 56 -6.59 8.17 10.91
C VAL A 56 -7.51 9.05 11.76
N VAL A 57 -7.86 8.59 12.97
CA VAL A 57 -8.89 9.25 13.78
C VAL A 57 -8.42 10.62 14.29
N LEU A 58 -7.26 10.68 14.92
CA LEU A 58 -6.71 11.96 15.41
C LEU A 58 -6.45 12.94 14.27
N PRO A 59 -5.79 12.56 13.15
CA PRO A 59 -5.65 13.46 12.00
C PRO A 59 -6.99 13.98 11.47
N PHE A 60 -8.01 13.13 11.36
CA PHE A 60 -9.34 13.56 10.94
C PHE A 60 -9.94 14.60 11.88
N LEU A 61 -9.96 14.31 13.19
CA LEU A 61 -10.55 15.21 14.20
C LEU A 61 -9.78 16.52 14.36
N LEU A 62 -8.45 16.46 14.23
CA LEU A 62 -7.58 17.63 14.38
C LEU A 62 -7.36 18.38 13.06
N GLY A 63 -7.92 17.91 11.92
CA GLY A 63 -7.69 18.50 10.61
C GLY A 63 -6.24 18.38 10.14
N LEU A 64 -5.56 17.29 10.50
CA LEU A 64 -4.21 16.91 10.08
C LEU A 64 -4.21 15.86 8.98
N THR A 65 -5.37 15.64 8.36
CA THR A 65 -5.52 14.73 7.23
C THR A 65 -4.58 15.17 6.11
N SER A 66 -3.88 14.21 5.50
CA SER A 66 -3.04 14.52 4.34
C SER A 66 -3.87 15.05 3.17
N PRO A 67 -3.27 15.84 2.26
CA PRO A 67 -3.98 16.33 1.07
C PRO A 67 -4.65 15.22 0.26
N GLU A 68 -3.97 14.08 0.09
CA GLU A 68 -4.49 12.91 -0.65
C GLU A 68 -5.71 12.31 0.07
N GLN A 69 -5.61 12.10 1.38
CA GLN A 69 -6.72 11.53 2.14
C GLN A 69 -7.91 12.51 2.22
N ALA A 70 -7.65 13.81 2.28
CA ALA A 70 -8.71 14.82 2.22
C ALA A 70 -9.43 14.78 0.84
N GLN A 71 -8.66 14.60 -0.25
CA GLN A 71 -9.22 14.38 -1.58
C GLN A 71 -10.06 13.10 -1.63
N ASP A 72 -9.56 11.98 -1.10
CA ASP A 72 -10.26 10.70 -1.11
C ASP A 72 -11.55 10.74 -0.28
N PHE A 73 -11.54 11.42 0.86
CA PHE A 73 -12.76 11.66 1.64
C PHE A 73 -13.78 12.48 0.87
N TYR A 74 -13.33 13.55 0.21
CA TYR A 74 -14.21 14.34 -0.65
C TYR A 74 -14.77 13.49 -1.79
N ILE A 75 -13.97 12.68 -2.47
CA ILE A 75 -14.44 11.78 -3.54
C ILE A 75 -15.51 10.83 -3.01
N GLY A 76 -15.29 10.21 -1.83
CA GLY A 76 -16.28 9.33 -1.20
C GLY A 76 -17.61 10.04 -0.92
N TRP A 77 -17.56 11.28 -0.44
CA TRP A 77 -18.74 12.11 -0.27
C TRP A 77 -19.40 12.48 -1.60
N ALA A 78 -18.62 12.91 -2.60
CA ALA A 78 -19.11 13.35 -3.90
C ALA A 78 -19.73 12.20 -4.72
N MET A 79 -19.22 10.97 -4.57
CA MET A 79 -19.83 9.77 -5.17
C MET A 79 -21.25 9.53 -4.62
N HIS A 80 -21.54 9.90 -3.37
CA HIS A 80 -22.91 9.88 -2.83
C HIS A 80 -23.82 10.94 -3.45
N GLN A 81 -23.24 11.99 -4.01
CA GLN A 81 -24.00 13.02 -4.75
C GLN A 81 -24.17 12.66 -6.25
N GLY A 82 -23.76 11.45 -6.65
CA GLY A 82 -23.92 10.94 -7.99
C GLY A 82 -22.72 11.06 -8.91
N GLY A 83 -21.56 11.48 -8.40
CA GLY A 83 -20.31 11.49 -9.17
C GLY A 83 -19.69 10.11 -9.31
N ASP A 84 -18.96 9.85 -10.38
CA ASP A 84 -18.26 8.61 -10.67
C ASP A 84 -16.74 8.81 -10.60
N ILE A 85 -16.06 7.87 -9.93
CA ILE A 85 -14.58 7.83 -9.90
C ILE A 85 -14.02 7.52 -11.30
N TYR A 86 -12.84 8.04 -11.60
CA TYR A 86 -12.11 7.98 -12.86
C TYR A 86 -12.72 8.76 -14.03
N THR A 87 -13.98 9.18 -13.95
CA THR A 87 -14.62 10.09 -14.91
C THR A 87 -14.76 11.49 -14.36
N ASP A 88 -15.48 11.65 -13.26
CA ASP A 88 -15.72 12.96 -12.65
C ASP A 88 -14.61 13.38 -11.70
N TYR A 89 -13.91 12.40 -11.11
CA TYR A 89 -12.80 12.64 -10.18
C TYR A 89 -11.58 11.83 -10.55
N PHE A 90 -10.41 12.45 -10.40
CA PHE A 90 -9.11 11.82 -10.64
C PHE A 90 -8.67 11.04 -9.42
N GLY A 91 -8.26 9.78 -9.63
CA GLY A 91 -7.78 8.93 -8.55
C GLY A 91 -6.84 7.82 -9.01
N THR A 92 -5.75 7.61 -8.28
CA THR A 92 -4.70 6.61 -8.59
C THR A 92 -4.87 5.29 -7.85
N SER A 93 -5.74 5.24 -6.86
CA SER A 93 -6.05 4.03 -6.08
C SER A 93 -7.04 3.12 -6.82
N GLY A 94 -7.18 1.89 -6.36
CA GLY A 94 -8.05 0.90 -6.99
C GLY A 94 -9.54 1.10 -6.67
N LEU A 95 -10.38 0.47 -7.47
CA LEU A 95 -11.84 0.62 -7.40
C LEU A 95 -12.43 0.27 -6.02
N LEU A 96 -11.96 -0.80 -5.37
CA LEU A 96 -12.46 -1.20 -4.05
C LEU A 96 -12.11 -0.18 -2.95
N TYR A 97 -10.99 0.52 -3.09
CA TYR A 97 -10.66 1.62 -2.19
C TYR A 97 -11.72 2.72 -2.24
N TYR A 98 -12.04 3.20 -3.43
CA TYR A 98 -13.07 4.23 -3.62
C TYR A 98 -14.48 3.72 -3.25
N PHE A 99 -14.75 2.43 -3.44
CA PHE A 99 -16.00 1.83 -2.97
C PHE A 99 -16.12 1.90 -1.44
N LEU A 100 -15.03 1.67 -0.69
CA LEU A 100 -15.05 1.86 0.77
C LEU A 100 -15.16 3.34 1.16
N GLN A 101 -14.57 4.26 0.40
CA GLN A 101 -14.77 5.70 0.58
C GLN A 101 -16.23 6.08 0.34
N TYR A 102 -16.87 5.54 -0.69
CA TYR A 102 -18.30 5.68 -0.94
C TYR A 102 -19.13 5.15 0.24
N LEU A 103 -18.89 3.94 0.73
CA LEU A 103 -19.62 3.36 1.86
C LEU A 103 -19.50 4.20 3.15
N SER A 104 -18.33 4.76 3.40
CA SER A 104 -18.09 5.63 4.56
C SER A 104 -18.58 7.07 4.36
N LYS A 105 -19.05 7.44 3.16
CA LYS A 105 -19.40 8.83 2.77
C LYS A 105 -18.25 9.82 3.00
N GLY A 106 -17.00 9.37 2.85
CA GLY A 106 -15.85 10.19 3.15
C GLY A 106 -15.80 10.67 4.60
N SER A 107 -16.27 9.88 5.53
CA SER A 107 -16.34 10.24 6.95
C SER A 107 -15.39 9.41 7.82
N ILE A 108 -15.33 9.73 9.11
CA ILE A 108 -14.55 9.00 10.12
C ILE A 108 -14.87 7.49 10.17
N LEU A 109 -16.03 7.06 9.65
CA LEU A 109 -16.38 5.64 9.53
C LEU A 109 -15.36 4.85 8.72
N PHE A 110 -14.60 5.52 7.85
CA PHE A 110 -13.50 4.90 7.11
C PHE A 110 -12.42 4.29 8.01
N ALA A 111 -12.25 4.84 9.22
CA ALA A 111 -11.34 4.30 10.23
C ALA A 111 -11.67 2.84 10.62
N ALA A 112 -12.95 2.44 10.57
CA ALA A 112 -13.36 1.06 10.87
C ALA A 112 -12.82 0.08 9.81
N PHE A 113 -12.85 0.44 8.53
CA PHE A 113 -12.28 -0.39 7.46
C PHE A 113 -10.77 -0.49 7.59
N THR A 114 -10.09 0.62 7.91
CA THR A 114 -8.64 0.64 8.17
C THR A 114 -8.30 -0.24 9.38
N TRP A 115 -9.11 -0.22 10.42
CA TRP A 115 -8.92 -1.07 11.60
C TRP A 115 -9.05 -2.56 11.25
N LEU A 116 -10.09 -2.95 10.53
CA LEU A 116 -10.27 -4.33 10.07
C LEU A 116 -9.09 -4.79 9.20
N ALA A 117 -8.62 -3.93 8.32
CA ALA A 117 -7.46 -4.23 7.48
C ALA A 117 -6.19 -4.46 8.31
N LEU A 118 -5.91 -3.60 9.30
CA LEU A 118 -4.75 -3.76 10.17
C LEU A 118 -4.83 -5.01 11.06
N VAL A 119 -6.02 -5.36 11.55
CA VAL A 119 -6.24 -6.63 12.28
C VAL A 119 -5.92 -7.81 11.39
N GLY A 120 -6.47 -7.85 10.17
CA GLY A 120 -6.21 -8.92 9.19
C GLY A 120 -4.73 -9.00 8.81
N ALA A 121 -4.10 -7.86 8.54
CA ALA A 121 -2.66 -7.77 8.25
C ALA A 121 -1.81 -8.32 9.40
N GLY A 122 -2.13 -7.96 10.65
CA GLY A 122 -1.43 -8.47 11.83
C GLY A 122 -1.55 -9.97 12.00
N ILE A 123 -2.74 -10.55 11.77
CA ILE A 123 -2.96 -12.01 11.82
C ILE A 123 -2.09 -12.72 10.80
N PHE A 124 -2.12 -12.30 9.53
CA PHE A 124 -1.40 -12.98 8.47
C PHE A 124 0.11 -12.75 8.54
N LEU A 125 0.56 -11.56 8.95
CA LEU A 125 1.98 -11.32 9.18
C LEU A 125 2.52 -12.18 10.33
N PHE A 126 1.79 -12.28 11.44
CA PHE A 126 2.17 -13.15 12.55
C PHE A 126 2.28 -14.61 12.10
N ARG A 127 1.28 -15.12 11.35
CA ARG A 127 1.32 -16.47 10.79
C ARG A 127 2.53 -16.68 9.88
N SER A 128 2.79 -15.75 8.96
CA SER A 128 3.96 -15.82 8.07
C SER A 128 5.27 -15.91 8.84
N THR A 129 5.41 -15.07 9.87
CA THR A 129 6.62 -15.02 10.71
C THR A 129 6.77 -16.30 11.53
N TYR A 130 5.68 -16.76 12.14
CA TYR A 130 5.70 -17.99 12.95
C TYR A 130 6.02 -19.23 12.11
N THR A 131 5.47 -19.33 10.90
CA THR A 131 5.79 -20.43 9.96
C THR A 131 7.28 -20.48 9.62
N LEU A 132 7.96 -19.31 9.55
CA LEU A 132 9.39 -19.27 9.24
C LEU A 132 10.29 -19.48 10.45
N THR A 133 9.88 -19.06 11.64
CA THR A 133 10.74 -19.03 12.84
C THR A 133 10.44 -20.12 13.84
N GLU A 134 9.20 -20.63 13.85
CA GLU A 134 8.63 -21.49 14.90
C GLU A 134 8.71 -20.87 16.32
N GLU A 135 9.07 -19.57 16.42
CA GLU A 135 9.25 -18.86 17.68
C GLU A 135 8.21 -17.75 17.88
N ASN A 136 7.40 -17.89 18.94
CA ASN A 136 6.34 -16.94 19.28
C ASN A 136 6.91 -15.54 19.66
N LYS A 137 8.02 -15.50 20.43
CA LYS A 137 8.62 -14.24 20.87
C LYS A 137 9.10 -13.37 19.71
N GLN A 138 9.81 -13.96 18.75
CA GLN A 138 10.29 -13.24 17.56
C GLN A 138 9.14 -12.78 16.70
N SER A 139 8.12 -13.63 16.48
CA SER A 139 6.93 -13.27 15.70
C SER A 139 6.16 -12.09 16.31
N GLN A 140 6.07 -12.03 17.64
CA GLN A 140 5.48 -10.89 18.33
C GLN A 140 6.33 -9.61 18.25
N GLN A 141 7.67 -9.74 18.18
CA GLN A 141 8.54 -8.57 17.98
C GLN A 141 8.38 -7.98 16.58
N VAL A 142 8.36 -8.82 15.52
CA VAL A 142 8.08 -8.36 14.15
C VAL A 142 6.75 -7.66 14.07
N LEU A 143 5.72 -8.25 14.65
CA LEU A 143 4.39 -7.67 14.71
C LEU A 143 4.38 -6.28 15.35
N THR A 144 5.12 -6.11 16.45
CA THR A 144 5.21 -4.80 17.14
C THR A 144 5.93 -3.77 16.27
N ILE A 145 7.06 -4.15 15.64
CA ILE A 145 7.80 -3.26 14.71
C ILE A 145 6.90 -2.88 13.53
N PHE A 146 6.17 -3.84 12.95
CA PHE A 146 5.23 -3.58 11.87
C PHE A 146 4.20 -2.52 12.26
N TYR A 147 3.56 -2.62 13.42
CA TYR A 147 2.55 -1.64 13.83
C TYR A 147 3.15 -0.26 14.13
N LEU A 148 4.36 -0.19 14.68
CA LEU A 148 5.06 1.08 14.87
C LEU A 148 5.36 1.76 13.52
N LEU A 149 5.85 0.99 12.54
CA LEU A 149 6.09 1.49 11.19
C LEU A 149 4.76 1.88 10.51
N ALA A 150 3.73 1.04 10.63
CA ALA A 150 2.41 1.33 10.08
C ALA A 150 1.85 2.65 10.63
N GLY A 151 1.92 2.87 11.95
CA GLY A 151 1.48 4.11 12.58
C GLY A 151 2.21 5.35 12.06
N GLY A 152 3.54 5.28 11.91
CA GLY A 152 4.35 6.39 11.40
C GLY A 152 4.17 6.64 9.91
N LEU A 153 4.28 5.58 9.08
CA LEU A 153 4.24 5.70 7.63
C LEU A 153 2.84 5.97 7.07
N SER A 154 1.78 5.71 7.83
CA SER A 154 0.40 6.00 7.43
C SER A 154 -0.21 7.20 8.18
N PHE A 155 0.59 8.02 8.85
CA PHE A 155 0.06 9.20 9.55
C PHE A 155 -0.65 10.15 8.57
N GLY A 156 -1.86 10.56 8.92
CA GLY A 156 -2.68 11.45 8.10
C GLY A 156 -3.76 10.77 7.26
N GLY A 157 -3.81 9.43 7.22
CA GLY A 157 -4.87 8.74 6.48
C GLY A 157 -4.87 7.22 6.51
N GLY A 158 -6.02 6.66 6.16
CA GLY A 158 -6.21 5.23 5.89
C GLY A 158 -5.95 4.91 4.42
N TYR A 159 -4.72 4.97 3.99
CA TYR A 159 -4.34 4.86 2.58
C TYR A 159 -4.66 3.49 1.96
N ALA A 160 -4.81 3.47 0.65
CA ALA A 160 -5.15 2.29 -0.14
C ALA A 160 -4.23 1.09 0.14
N THR A 161 -2.93 1.34 0.31
CA THR A 161 -1.95 0.32 0.66
C THR A 161 -2.27 -0.37 1.99
N ILE A 162 -2.72 0.38 3.01
CA ILE A 162 -3.08 -0.20 4.31
C ILE A 162 -4.25 -1.18 4.16
N LEU A 163 -5.24 -0.82 3.32
CA LEU A 163 -6.38 -1.70 3.03
C LEU A 163 -6.00 -2.93 2.19
N ALA A 164 -4.93 -2.85 1.40
CA ALA A 164 -4.38 -3.98 0.65
C ALA A 164 -3.59 -4.96 1.52
N LEU A 165 -3.00 -4.53 2.66
CA LEU A 165 -2.10 -5.34 3.50
C LEU A 165 -2.65 -6.71 3.88
N PRO A 166 -3.91 -6.89 4.35
CA PRO A 166 -4.40 -8.21 4.73
C PRO A 166 -4.34 -9.21 3.58
N PHE A 167 -4.62 -8.76 2.37
CA PHE A 167 -4.58 -9.59 1.17
C PHE A 167 -3.14 -9.91 0.75
N LEU A 168 -2.25 -8.92 0.78
CA LEU A 168 -0.82 -9.11 0.50
C LEU A 168 -0.20 -10.10 1.50
N PHE A 169 -0.47 -9.93 2.80
CA PHE A 169 0.08 -10.80 3.83
C PHE A 169 -0.57 -12.19 3.89
N TYR A 170 -1.84 -12.31 3.46
CA TYR A 170 -2.43 -13.63 3.24
C TYR A 170 -1.69 -14.39 2.15
N ALA A 171 -1.44 -13.76 1.00
CA ALA A 171 -0.63 -14.35 -0.06
C ALA A 171 0.78 -14.71 0.45
N LEU A 172 1.43 -13.81 1.21
CA LEU A 172 2.72 -14.08 1.83
C LEU A 172 2.68 -15.30 2.77
N SER A 173 1.62 -15.45 3.56
CA SER A 173 1.48 -16.58 4.50
C SER A 173 1.41 -17.93 3.79
N LEU A 174 0.80 -17.98 2.61
CA LEU A 174 0.76 -19.17 1.78
C LEU A 174 2.12 -19.44 1.10
N VAL A 175 2.78 -18.39 0.62
CA VAL A 175 4.13 -18.51 0.04
C VAL A 175 5.15 -18.95 1.08
N THR A 176 5.16 -18.37 2.28
CA THR A 176 6.08 -18.77 3.36
C THR A 176 5.86 -20.21 3.78
N ARG A 177 4.61 -20.66 3.85
CA ARG A 177 4.29 -22.05 4.11
C ARG A 177 4.86 -22.96 3.03
N TYR A 178 4.71 -22.62 1.75
CA TYR A 178 5.30 -23.39 0.65
C TYR A 178 6.83 -23.43 0.71
N LEU A 179 7.48 -22.34 1.07
CA LEU A 179 8.95 -22.30 1.20
C LEU A 179 9.48 -23.22 2.30
N VAL A 180 8.69 -23.44 3.36
CA VAL A 180 9.03 -24.34 4.49
C VAL A 180 8.61 -25.78 4.16
N GLU A 181 7.36 -25.97 3.73
CA GLU A 181 6.73 -27.27 3.48
C GLU A 181 6.53 -27.46 1.95
N TYR A 182 7.61 -27.60 1.20
CA TYR A 182 7.60 -27.58 -0.28
C TYR A 182 6.75 -28.64 -0.98
N ASN A 183 6.18 -29.58 -0.27
CA ASN A 183 5.26 -30.61 -0.80
C ASN A 183 3.79 -30.14 -0.90
N HIS A 184 3.45 -28.98 -0.31
CA HIS A 184 2.09 -28.45 -0.31
C HIS A 184 1.83 -27.54 -1.51
N ASP A 185 1.39 -28.10 -2.64
CA ASP A 185 0.94 -27.31 -3.81
C ASP A 185 -0.49 -26.75 -3.66
N LYS A 186 -1.06 -26.82 -2.45
CA LYS A 186 -2.41 -26.31 -2.18
C LYS A 186 -2.35 -24.80 -1.89
N GLY A 187 -3.19 -24.02 -2.58
CA GLY A 187 -3.42 -22.61 -2.24
C GLY A 187 -2.97 -21.59 -3.27
N PHE A 188 -2.30 -21.96 -4.36
CA PHE A 188 -1.85 -21.01 -5.39
C PHE A 188 -3.00 -20.22 -6.04
N LEU A 189 -4.15 -20.86 -6.24
CA LEU A 189 -5.36 -20.16 -6.68
C LEU A 189 -5.77 -19.07 -5.69
N ARG A 190 -5.71 -19.35 -4.37
CA ARG A 190 -6.05 -18.38 -3.32
C ARG A 190 -5.05 -17.24 -3.25
N ILE A 191 -3.76 -17.50 -3.55
CA ILE A 191 -2.75 -16.45 -3.70
C ILE A 191 -3.20 -15.48 -4.79
N GLY A 192 -3.54 -15.98 -5.98
CA GLY A 192 -4.01 -15.16 -7.09
C GLY A 192 -5.24 -14.33 -6.74
N MET A 193 -6.26 -14.96 -6.15
CA MET A 193 -7.48 -14.27 -5.70
C MET A 193 -7.18 -13.14 -4.71
N SER A 194 -6.29 -13.39 -3.75
CA SER A 194 -5.89 -12.41 -2.75
C SER A 194 -5.12 -11.23 -3.36
N LEU A 195 -4.20 -11.52 -4.29
CA LEU A 195 -3.44 -10.49 -5.00
C LEU A 195 -4.35 -9.64 -5.92
N ALA A 196 -5.39 -10.22 -6.52
CA ALA A 196 -6.39 -9.48 -7.28
C ALA A 196 -7.18 -8.51 -6.39
N LEU A 197 -7.58 -8.94 -5.19
CA LEU A 197 -8.23 -8.05 -4.23
C LEU A 197 -7.29 -6.93 -3.81
N ALA A 198 -6.02 -7.22 -3.51
CA ALA A 198 -5.02 -6.21 -3.21
C ALA A 198 -4.84 -5.21 -4.35
N PHE A 199 -4.86 -5.67 -5.61
CA PHE A 199 -4.80 -4.82 -6.80
C PHE A 199 -5.94 -3.81 -6.84
N PHE A 200 -7.16 -4.22 -6.52
CA PHE A 200 -8.30 -3.31 -6.49
C PHE A 200 -8.31 -2.33 -5.30
N PHE A 201 -7.37 -2.47 -4.35
CA PHE A 201 -7.09 -1.43 -3.36
C PHE A 201 -5.91 -0.55 -3.79
N ALA A 202 -4.73 -1.11 -3.97
CA ALA A 202 -3.49 -0.42 -4.26
C ALA A 202 -2.78 -1.06 -5.47
N PRO A 203 -3.15 -0.68 -6.71
CA PRO A 203 -2.74 -1.38 -7.93
C PRO A 203 -1.22 -1.48 -8.10
N LEU A 204 -0.51 -0.36 -8.00
CA LEU A 204 0.95 -0.31 -8.20
C LEU A 204 1.69 -1.21 -7.20
N VAL A 205 1.35 -1.08 -5.92
CA VAL A 205 1.95 -1.87 -4.84
C VAL A 205 1.63 -3.36 -5.01
N ALA A 206 0.37 -3.69 -5.36
CA ALA A 206 -0.04 -5.07 -5.56
C ALA A 206 0.65 -5.74 -6.75
N VAL A 207 0.84 -5.03 -7.86
CA VAL A 207 1.59 -5.53 -9.02
C VAL A 207 3.04 -5.81 -8.63
N LEU A 208 3.70 -4.85 -8.00
CA LEU A 208 5.09 -5.01 -7.58
C LEU A 208 5.25 -6.14 -6.55
N TYR A 209 4.32 -6.25 -5.60
CA TYR A 209 4.31 -7.32 -4.61
C TYR A 209 4.07 -8.69 -5.25
N THR A 210 3.17 -8.76 -6.23
CA THR A 210 2.91 -9.97 -7.01
C THR A 210 4.18 -10.43 -7.73
N LEU A 211 4.91 -9.50 -8.37
CA LEU A 211 6.18 -9.80 -9.01
C LEU A 211 7.20 -10.33 -8.00
N VAL A 212 7.34 -9.72 -6.83
CA VAL A 212 8.23 -10.21 -5.76
C VAL A 212 7.91 -11.66 -5.38
N LEU A 213 6.64 -11.98 -5.12
CA LEU A 213 6.25 -13.33 -4.73
C LEU A 213 6.44 -14.34 -5.86
N LEU A 214 6.03 -14.02 -7.09
CA LEU A 214 6.14 -14.93 -8.24
C LEU A 214 7.59 -15.19 -8.62
N LEU A 215 8.43 -14.15 -8.68
CA LEU A 215 9.85 -14.30 -8.96
C LEU A 215 10.59 -15.08 -7.87
N ALA A 216 10.22 -14.86 -6.61
CA ALA A 216 10.77 -15.64 -5.50
C ALA A 216 10.38 -17.12 -5.59
N LEU A 217 9.12 -17.44 -5.89
CA LEU A 217 8.65 -18.81 -6.10
C LEU A 217 9.34 -19.46 -7.30
N LEU A 218 9.45 -18.74 -8.41
CA LEU A 218 10.09 -19.24 -9.62
C LEU A 218 11.57 -19.55 -9.37
N ALA A 219 12.33 -18.60 -8.78
CA ALA A 219 13.73 -18.78 -8.46
C ALA A 219 13.95 -19.92 -7.44
N PHE A 220 13.07 -20.06 -6.44
CA PHE A 220 13.11 -21.17 -5.50
C PHE A 220 12.92 -22.54 -6.19
N ASN A 221 11.96 -22.65 -7.12
CA ASN A 221 11.71 -23.88 -7.88
C ASN A 221 12.85 -24.18 -8.86
N ILE A 222 13.41 -23.18 -9.54
CA ILE A 222 14.57 -23.34 -10.42
C ILE A 222 15.78 -23.87 -9.65
N GLY A 223 16.07 -23.29 -8.48
CA GLY A 223 17.18 -23.73 -7.61
C GLY A 223 17.06 -25.18 -7.14
N ARG A 224 15.87 -25.79 -7.26
CA ARG A 224 15.59 -27.19 -6.96
C ARG A 224 15.44 -28.11 -8.19
N GLY A 225 15.53 -27.57 -9.39
CA GLY A 225 15.33 -28.32 -10.63
C GLY A 225 13.86 -28.58 -11.01
N TYR A 226 12.91 -27.88 -10.36
CA TYR A 226 11.47 -28.08 -10.59
C TYR A 226 10.82 -26.93 -11.40
N LEU A 227 11.41 -26.52 -12.50
CA LEU A 227 10.91 -25.43 -13.33
C LEU A 227 9.45 -25.62 -13.78
N ALA A 228 9.08 -26.82 -14.23
CA ALA A 228 7.72 -27.13 -14.66
C ALA A 228 6.69 -26.86 -13.54
N ARG A 229 7.01 -27.23 -12.30
CA ARG A 229 6.16 -26.98 -11.13
C ARG A 229 5.96 -25.49 -10.90
N GLY A 230 7.04 -24.69 -11.01
CA GLY A 230 6.96 -23.22 -10.92
C GLY A 230 6.03 -22.62 -11.96
N PHE A 231 6.04 -23.15 -13.20
CA PHE A 231 5.14 -22.70 -14.25
C PHE A 231 3.67 -23.04 -13.97
N TYR A 232 3.36 -24.25 -13.51
CA TYR A 232 1.98 -24.59 -13.09
C TYR A 232 1.49 -23.72 -11.92
N GLN A 233 2.35 -23.41 -10.97
CA GLN A 233 2.03 -22.49 -9.87
C GLN A 233 1.72 -21.08 -10.38
N PHE A 234 2.52 -20.58 -11.33
CA PHE A 234 2.25 -19.30 -11.99
C PHE A 234 0.88 -19.30 -12.69
N LEU A 235 0.57 -20.35 -13.45
CA LEU A 235 -0.75 -20.47 -14.10
C LEU A 235 -1.91 -20.50 -13.08
N ALA A 236 -1.74 -21.22 -11.97
CA ALA A 236 -2.75 -21.28 -10.92
C ALA A 236 -2.98 -19.92 -10.24
N VAL A 237 -1.89 -19.16 -9.99
CA VAL A 237 -1.99 -17.78 -9.47
C VAL A 237 -2.67 -16.87 -10.49
N SER A 238 -2.31 -16.96 -11.76
CA SER A 238 -2.91 -16.16 -12.84
C SER A 238 -4.41 -16.45 -12.99
N LEU A 239 -4.80 -17.71 -12.92
CA LEU A 239 -6.21 -18.10 -12.93
C LEU A 239 -6.95 -17.53 -11.71
N GLY A 240 -6.38 -17.68 -10.50
CA GLY A 240 -6.94 -17.12 -9.29
C GLY A 240 -7.10 -15.60 -9.34
N PHE A 241 -6.10 -14.90 -9.88
CA PHE A 241 -6.16 -13.46 -10.11
C PHE A 241 -7.32 -13.09 -11.05
N SER A 242 -7.43 -13.80 -12.18
CA SER A 242 -8.46 -13.55 -13.19
C SER A 242 -9.89 -13.71 -12.65
N LEU A 243 -10.13 -14.65 -11.72
CA LEU A 243 -11.45 -14.88 -11.13
C LEU A 243 -12.03 -13.66 -10.41
N PHE A 244 -11.20 -12.79 -9.84
CA PHE A 244 -11.64 -11.54 -9.21
C PHE A 244 -11.41 -10.33 -10.09
N PHE A 245 -10.34 -10.34 -10.89
CA PHE A 245 -9.99 -9.22 -11.75
C PHE A 245 -11.08 -8.91 -12.78
N TYR A 246 -11.56 -9.92 -13.50
CA TYR A 246 -12.57 -9.69 -14.53
C TYR A 246 -13.94 -9.25 -13.98
N PRO A 247 -14.54 -9.89 -12.97
CA PRO A 247 -15.82 -9.45 -12.45
C PRO A 247 -15.80 -8.04 -11.86
N ILE A 248 -14.76 -7.71 -11.07
CA ILE A 248 -14.65 -6.38 -10.45
C ILE A 248 -14.27 -5.34 -11.51
N GLY A 249 -13.31 -5.65 -12.39
CA GLY A 249 -12.88 -4.76 -13.47
C GLY A 249 -13.99 -4.49 -14.50
N TYR A 250 -14.90 -5.44 -14.70
CA TYR A 250 -16.04 -5.25 -15.60
C TYR A 250 -16.91 -4.05 -15.21
N TYR A 251 -16.97 -3.68 -13.93
CA TYR A 251 -17.67 -2.48 -13.49
C TYR A 251 -17.14 -1.22 -14.17
N THR A 252 -15.83 -1.08 -14.33
CA THR A 252 -15.23 0.09 -15.01
C THR A 252 -15.52 0.09 -16.51
N VAL A 253 -15.63 -1.11 -17.12
CA VAL A 253 -16.06 -1.24 -18.53
C VAL A 253 -17.52 -0.85 -18.69
N TYR A 254 -18.38 -1.33 -17.78
CA TYR A 254 -19.81 -0.99 -17.76
C TYR A 254 -20.07 0.52 -17.62
N LYS A 255 -19.27 1.19 -16.77
CA LYS A 255 -19.31 2.65 -16.56
C LYS A 255 -18.62 3.46 -17.67
N GLY A 256 -17.95 2.80 -18.62
CA GLY A 256 -17.17 3.47 -19.67
C GLY A 256 -15.89 4.15 -19.16
N SER A 257 -15.48 3.88 -17.92
CA SER A 257 -14.31 4.50 -17.25
C SER A 257 -13.03 3.66 -17.31
N PHE A 258 -13.04 2.51 -18.00
CA PHE A 258 -11.91 1.57 -17.99
C PHE A 258 -10.59 2.19 -18.47
N GLY A 259 -10.62 2.91 -19.62
CA GLY A 259 -9.43 3.58 -20.15
C GLY A 259 -8.90 4.66 -19.21
N SER A 260 -9.79 5.48 -18.68
CA SER A 260 -9.43 6.52 -17.69
C SER A 260 -8.89 5.92 -16.38
N ALA A 261 -9.47 4.81 -15.91
CA ALA A 261 -8.98 4.12 -14.72
C ALA A 261 -7.54 3.62 -14.89
N ILE A 262 -7.23 2.98 -16.05
CA ILE A 262 -5.87 2.51 -16.32
C ILE A 262 -4.90 3.70 -16.41
N SER A 263 -5.22 4.74 -17.16
CA SER A 263 -4.38 5.93 -17.29
C SER A 263 -4.09 6.58 -15.93
N GLN A 264 -5.11 6.71 -15.07
CA GLN A 264 -4.94 7.31 -13.76
C GLN A 264 -4.14 6.43 -12.78
N ILE A 265 -4.32 5.11 -12.84
CA ILE A 265 -3.53 4.14 -12.05
C ILE A 265 -2.06 4.16 -12.47
N LEU A 266 -1.76 4.37 -13.73
CA LEU A 266 -0.39 4.43 -14.26
C LEU A 266 0.27 5.81 -14.07
N TYR A 267 -0.49 6.83 -13.67
CA TYR A 267 0.00 8.18 -13.47
C TYR A 267 1.31 8.28 -12.65
N PRO A 268 1.54 7.53 -11.56
CA PRO A 268 2.81 7.57 -10.84
C PRO A 268 4.03 7.20 -11.69
N ILE A 269 3.83 6.37 -12.72
CA ILE A 269 4.89 5.98 -13.67
C ILE A 269 5.02 7.05 -14.76
N ASP A 270 3.91 7.54 -15.30
CA ASP A 270 3.89 8.53 -16.38
C ASP A 270 4.43 9.90 -15.92
N SER A 271 4.32 10.21 -14.62
CA SER A 271 4.79 11.47 -14.02
C SER A 271 6.30 11.49 -13.72
N LEU A 272 7.05 10.43 -14.05
CA LEU A 272 8.50 10.39 -13.83
C LEU A 272 9.25 11.35 -14.74
N ASN A 273 10.15 12.13 -14.16
CA ASN A 273 11.04 12.99 -14.92
C ASN A 273 12.47 12.90 -14.40
N PHE A 274 13.36 12.36 -15.23
CA PHE A 274 14.76 12.13 -14.90
C PHE A 274 15.67 13.33 -15.23
N MET A 275 15.23 14.27 -16.08
CA MET A 275 16.09 15.33 -16.59
C MET A 275 15.82 16.71 -15.96
N SER A 276 14.57 17.07 -15.73
CA SER A 276 14.20 18.40 -15.23
C SER A 276 13.12 18.32 -14.16
N ASN A 277 13.46 17.70 -13.04
CA ASN A 277 12.53 17.56 -11.92
C ASN A 277 12.81 18.69 -10.90
N PRO A 278 11.89 19.66 -10.74
CA PRO A 278 12.11 20.80 -9.83
C PRO A 278 12.11 20.38 -8.35
N VAL A 279 11.51 19.26 -7.99
CA VAL A 279 11.42 18.77 -6.61
C VAL A 279 12.39 17.62 -6.32
N LEU A 280 13.28 17.27 -7.26
CA LEU A 280 14.20 16.13 -7.14
C LEU A 280 15.03 16.16 -5.85
N LEU A 281 15.62 17.32 -5.53
CA LEU A 281 16.48 17.45 -4.34
C LEU A 281 15.67 17.28 -3.05
N GLU A 282 14.47 17.84 -3.01
CA GLU A 282 13.56 17.74 -1.87
C GLU A 282 13.14 16.28 -1.65
N ASN A 283 12.71 15.60 -2.70
CA ASN A 283 12.32 14.18 -2.66
C ASN A 283 13.52 13.29 -2.25
N LEU A 284 14.70 13.52 -2.85
CA LEU A 284 15.91 12.75 -2.53
C LEU A 284 16.31 12.90 -1.04
N LEU A 285 16.30 14.12 -0.54
CA LEU A 285 16.64 14.38 0.86
C LEU A 285 15.60 13.75 1.80
N PHE A 286 14.32 13.94 1.53
CA PHE A 286 13.25 13.41 2.38
C PHE A 286 13.25 11.88 2.42
N TYR A 287 13.09 11.22 1.27
CA TYR A 287 13.04 9.75 1.20
C TYR A 287 14.37 9.10 1.59
N GLY A 288 15.50 9.71 1.21
CA GLY A 288 16.82 9.24 1.57
C GLY A 288 17.07 9.31 3.08
N LEU A 289 16.85 10.45 3.72
CA LEU A 289 17.04 10.62 5.16
C LEU A 289 16.07 9.73 5.97
N LEU A 290 14.81 9.65 5.52
CA LEU A 290 13.82 8.80 6.18
C LEU A 290 14.19 7.31 6.08
N THR A 291 14.63 6.85 4.91
CA THR A 291 15.06 5.47 4.68
C THR A 291 16.26 5.11 5.56
N ILE A 292 17.22 6.01 5.69
CA ILE A 292 18.38 5.83 6.59
C ILE A 292 17.90 5.83 8.05
N GLY A 293 17.10 6.81 8.43
CA GLY A 293 16.61 6.98 9.79
C GLY A 293 15.80 5.79 10.30
N LEU A 294 14.91 5.26 9.47
CA LEU A 294 14.11 4.07 9.81
C LEU A 294 14.89 2.75 9.73
N GLY A 295 16.17 2.77 9.36
CA GLY A 295 16.97 1.56 9.19
C GLY A 295 16.64 0.77 7.92
N GLY A 296 15.81 1.32 7.03
CA GLY A 296 15.38 0.69 5.79
C GLY A 296 16.55 0.41 4.85
N LEU A 297 17.46 1.35 4.70
CA LEU A 297 18.67 1.18 3.87
C LEU A 297 19.49 -0.03 4.33
N ARG A 298 19.66 -0.21 5.63
CA ARG A 298 20.37 -1.36 6.19
C ARG A 298 19.63 -2.67 5.90
N LEU A 299 18.30 -2.70 6.06
CA LEU A 299 17.49 -3.88 5.74
C LEU A 299 17.62 -4.25 4.26
N VAL A 300 17.58 -3.26 3.37
CA VAL A 300 17.77 -3.44 1.92
C VAL A 300 19.17 -3.99 1.61
N LEU A 301 20.22 -3.37 2.13
CA LEU A 301 21.60 -3.82 1.90
C LEU A 301 21.85 -5.23 2.44
N THR A 302 21.37 -5.53 3.65
CA THR A 302 21.49 -6.89 4.19
C THR A 302 20.62 -7.89 3.41
N GLY A 303 19.48 -7.48 2.88
CA GLY A 303 18.64 -8.30 2.02
C GLY A 303 19.30 -8.66 0.69
N LEU A 304 20.05 -7.72 0.09
CA LEU A 304 20.79 -7.94 -1.16
C LEU A 304 22.08 -8.77 -0.97
N PHE A 305 22.81 -8.51 0.12
CA PHE A 305 24.17 -9.03 0.34
C PHE A 305 24.26 -10.04 1.49
N GLN A 306 23.21 -10.79 1.75
CA GLN A 306 23.21 -11.79 2.82
C GLN A 306 24.28 -12.87 2.57
N SER A 307 25.20 -13.04 3.51
CA SER A 307 26.36 -13.92 3.37
C SER A 307 26.07 -15.43 3.42
N LYS A 308 24.87 -15.81 3.89
CA LYS A 308 24.46 -17.23 3.95
C LYS A 308 23.11 -17.39 3.25
N PRO A 309 23.06 -18.11 2.12
CA PRO A 309 21.81 -18.36 1.41
C PRO A 309 20.89 -19.22 2.28
N SER A 310 19.77 -18.64 2.70
CA SER A 310 18.66 -19.36 3.30
C SER A 310 17.58 -19.57 2.23
N LYS A 311 16.63 -20.48 2.47
CA LYS A 311 15.46 -20.66 1.59
C LYS A 311 14.70 -19.35 1.37
N GLN A 312 14.80 -18.41 2.32
CA GLN A 312 14.15 -17.11 2.35
C GLN A 312 14.93 -16.00 1.63
N TYR A 313 16.21 -16.27 1.29
CA TYR A 313 17.11 -15.28 0.68
C TYR A 313 16.57 -14.71 -0.62
N VAL A 314 15.94 -15.56 -1.42
CA VAL A 314 15.35 -15.13 -2.71
C VAL A 314 14.22 -14.11 -2.50
N LEU A 315 13.37 -14.33 -1.50
CA LEU A 315 12.29 -13.39 -1.14
C LEU A 315 12.86 -12.04 -0.66
N SER A 316 13.95 -12.08 0.10
CA SER A 316 14.66 -10.89 0.59
C SER A 316 15.26 -10.06 -0.55
N ILE A 317 15.90 -10.70 -1.54
CA ILE A 317 16.47 -10.01 -2.71
C ILE A 317 15.36 -9.26 -3.47
N PHE A 318 14.30 -9.96 -3.86
CA PHE A 318 13.25 -9.34 -4.66
C PHE A 318 12.49 -8.25 -3.89
N ALA A 319 12.29 -8.40 -2.57
CA ALA A 319 11.73 -7.34 -1.74
C ALA A 319 12.65 -6.11 -1.67
N SER A 320 13.97 -6.31 -1.57
CA SER A 320 14.95 -5.22 -1.59
C SER A 320 14.95 -4.49 -2.93
N VAL A 321 14.90 -5.23 -4.05
CA VAL A 321 14.80 -4.63 -5.39
C VAL A 321 13.49 -3.83 -5.53
N ALA A 322 12.38 -4.36 -5.01
CA ALA A 322 11.09 -3.66 -5.05
C ALA A 322 11.13 -2.35 -4.26
N ILE A 323 11.77 -2.31 -3.08
CA ILE A 323 11.97 -1.08 -2.32
C ILE A 323 12.82 -0.07 -3.09
N LEU A 324 13.88 -0.52 -3.76
CA LEU A 324 14.70 0.37 -4.59
C LEU A 324 13.93 0.93 -5.78
N LEU A 325 13.09 0.11 -6.43
CA LEU A 325 12.21 0.57 -7.51
C LEU A 325 11.19 1.60 -7.01
N LEU A 326 10.53 1.35 -5.87
CA LEU A 326 9.64 2.34 -5.26
C LEU A 326 10.38 3.62 -4.90
N ALA A 327 11.58 3.53 -4.30
CA ALA A 327 12.38 4.70 -3.98
C ALA A 327 12.75 5.50 -5.24
N CYS A 328 13.07 4.84 -6.35
CA CYS A 328 13.28 5.51 -7.64
C CYS A 328 12.01 6.20 -8.14
N LEU A 329 10.85 5.55 -8.05
CA LEU A 329 9.57 6.15 -8.45
C LEU A 329 9.29 7.42 -7.64
N GLU A 330 9.50 7.40 -6.32
CA GLU A 330 9.25 8.55 -5.45
C GLU A 330 10.27 9.69 -5.64
N ILE A 331 11.55 9.36 -5.78
CA ILE A 331 12.60 10.37 -5.95
C ILE A 331 12.47 11.11 -7.29
N PHE A 332 12.15 10.38 -8.37
CA PHE A 332 12.04 10.96 -9.70
C PHE A 332 10.62 11.42 -10.06
N SER A 333 9.65 11.28 -9.16
CA SER A 333 8.31 11.84 -9.32
C SER A 333 8.36 13.37 -9.40
N THR A 334 7.58 13.96 -10.29
CA THR A 334 7.39 15.42 -10.39
C THR A 334 6.41 15.97 -9.35
N GLU A 335 5.76 15.07 -8.61
CA GLU A 335 4.84 15.42 -7.55
C GLU A 335 5.59 15.81 -6.26
N PRO A 336 5.02 16.68 -5.43
CA PRO A 336 5.55 16.95 -4.10
C PRO A 336 5.44 15.71 -3.21
N ILE A 337 6.08 15.75 -2.05
CA ILE A 337 6.07 14.66 -1.08
C ILE A 337 4.64 14.39 -0.61
N HIS A 338 4.22 13.13 -0.72
CA HIS A 338 2.88 12.65 -0.35
C HIS A 338 2.94 11.64 0.79
N GLY A 339 2.08 11.81 1.80
CA GLY A 339 2.01 10.90 2.94
C GLY A 339 1.60 9.47 2.54
N SER A 340 0.72 9.31 1.56
CA SER A 340 0.27 8.01 1.04
C SER A 340 1.40 7.15 0.51
N ARG A 341 2.40 7.77 -0.11
CA ARG A 341 3.57 7.10 -0.72
C ARG A 341 4.47 6.40 0.30
N LEU A 342 4.57 6.95 1.51
CA LEU A 342 5.33 6.33 2.58
C LEU A 342 4.75 4.96 2.98
N ALA A 343 3.43 4.82 2.97
CA ALA A 343 2.77 3.57 3.28
C ALA A 343 3.07 2.46 2.25
N GLU A 344 3.43 2.80 1.01
CA GLU A 344 3.73 1.85 -0.06
C GLU A 344 4.98 1.00 0.22
N PHE A 345 5.91 1.49 1.05
CA PHE A 345 7.09 0.73 1.46
C PHE A 345 6.79 -0.36 2.50
N LEU A 346 5.70 -0.21 3.26
CA LEU A 346 5.39 -1.06 4.42
C LEU A 346 5.29 -2.57 4.11
N PRO A 347 4.61 -3.03 3.05
CA PRO A 347 4.53 -4.47 2.75
C PRO A 347 5.89 -5.08 2.44
N PHE A 348 6.78 -4.37 1.76
CA PHE A 348 8.12 -4.85 1.40
C PHE A 348 9.08 -4.81 2.58
N LEU A 349 9.03 -3.76 3.41
CA LEU A 349 9.76 -3.69 4.67
C LEU A 349 9.36 -4.83 5.60
N SER A 350 8.08 -5.22 5.61
CA SER A 350 7.59 -6.36 6.40
C SER A 350 8.19 -7.69 5.92
N ILE A 351 8.37 -7.89 4.60
CA ILE A 351 9.09 -9.06 4.05
C ILE A 351 10.54 -9.05 4.52
N LEU A 352 11.23 -7.91 4.46
CA LEU A 352 12.62 -7.81 4.91
C LEU A 352 12.76 -8.09 6.40
N LEU A 353 11.89 -7.54 7.24
CA LEU A 353 11.87 -7.83 8.68
C LEU A 353 11.73 -9.33 8.96
N LEU A 354 10.80 -9.98 8.26
CA LEU A 354 10.50 -11.39 8.38
C LEU A 354 11.68 -12.28 7.92
N THR A 355 12.36 -11.92 6.84
CA THR A 355 13.46 -12.71 6.27
C THR A 355 14.79 -12.53 7.01
N HIS A 356 14.94 -11.45 7.77
CA HIS A 356 16.13 -11.19 8.58
C HIS A 356 16.16 -11.93 9.92
N ILE A 357 15.05 -12.59 10.29
CA ILE A 357 14.99 -13.40 11.49
C ILE A 357 15.79 -14.69 11.25
N ARG A 358 16.86 -14.87 12.00
CA ARG A 358 17.61 -16.14 11.99
C ARG A 358 16.77 -17.21 12.69
N THR A 359 16.45 -18.28 11.97
CA THR A 359 15.98 -19.50 12.59
C THR A 359 17.08 -20.03 13.52
N GLY A 360 16.81 -20.16 14.81
CA GLY A 360 17.76 -20.64 15.81
C GLY A 360 18.18 -22.11 15.65
N ARG A 361 17.59 -22.83 14.71
CA ARG A 361 18.01 -24.17 14.32
C ARG A 361 19.17 -24.10 13.31
N LEU A 362 20.38 -24.10 13.82
CA LEU A 362 21.53 -24.58 13.06
C LEU A 362 21.32 -26.07 12.81
N GLU A 363 20.89 -26.46 11.63
CA GLU A 363 20.96 -27.84 11.15
C GLU A 363 22.41 -28.30 11.31
N GLY A 364 22.67 -29.21 12.24
CA GLY A 364 23.97 -29.87 12.39
C GLY A 364 24.94 -29.31 13.42
N ALA A 365 24.52 -28.51 14.38
CA ALA A 365 25.41 -28.12 15.47
C ALA A 365 25.62 -29.26 16.46
N ASN A 366 26.82 -29.80 16.50
CA ASN A 366 27.29 -30.72 17.52
C ASN A 366 26.88 -30.25 18.93
N ARG A 367 26.32 -31.14 19.75
CA ARG A 367 25.79 -30.94 21.12
C ARG A 367 26.69 -30.21 22.13
N ARG A 368 27.82 -29.66 21.73
CA ARG A 368 28.80 -28.99 22.61
C ARG A 368 29.02 -27.50 22.35
N ARG A 369 28.33 -26.88 21.36
CA ARG A 369 28.39 -25.40 21.21
C ARG A 369 27.29 -24.76 22.05
N ARG A 370 27.71 -23.87 22.96
CA ARG A 370 26.90 -22.94 23.73
C ARG A 370 25.78 -22.40 22.84
N TYR A 371 24.55 -22.38 23.35
CA TYR A 371 23.47 -21.61 22.81
C TYR A 371 23.96 -20.17 22.56
N GLU A 372 24.32 -19.84 21.33
CA GLU A 372 24.40 -18.43 20.94
C GLU A 372 22.98 -17.88 21.01
N GLU A 373 22.76 -16.97 21.95
CA GLU A 373 21.48 -16.27 22.06
C GLU A 373 21.16 -15.66 20.69
N VAL A 374 20.05 -16.08 20.10
CA VAL A 374 19.58 -15.53 18.83
C VAL A 374 19.31 -14.04 19.05
N PRO A 375 19.95 -13.12 18.32
CA PRO A 375 19.78 -11.70 18.55
C PRO A 375 18.30 -11.32 18.39
N SER A 376 17.80 -10.53 19.33
CA SER A 376 16.45 -9.99 19.29
C SER A 376 16.20 -9.27 17.95
N VAL A 377 14.98 -9.40 17.40
CA VAL A 377 14.57 -8.68 16.19
C VAL A 377 14.75 -7.17 16.37
N TRP A 378 14.50 -6.66 17.58
CA TRP A 378 14.79 -5.27 17.94
C TRP A 378 16.26 -4.92 17.78
N ALA A 379 17.16 -5.80 18.19
CA ALA A 379 18.60 -5.57 18.03
C ALA A 379 18.98 -5.55 16.54
N ILE A 380 18.34 -6.37 15.70
CA ILE A 380 18.56 -6.38 14.25
C ILE A 380 18.06 -5.07 13.63
N PHE A 381 16.85 -4.64 13.97
CA PHE A 381 16.22 -3.43 13.45
C PHE A 381 16.92 -2.15 13.92
N LEU A 382 17.24 -2.07 15.23
CA LEU A 382 17.79 -0.87 15.86
C LEU A 382 19.31 -0.86 16.01
N LYS A 383 20.03 -1.93 15.68
CA LYS A 383 21.46 -2.05 15.93
C LYS A 383 22.27 -0.90 15.32
N GLY A 384 22.87 -0.10 16.17
CA GLY A 384 23.73 1.03 15.81
C GLY A 384 23.00 2.34 15.50
N ASN A 385 21.65 2.33 15.29
CA ASN A 385 20.90 3.50 14.85
C ASN A 385 19.56 3.69 15.60
N ALA A 386 19.44 3.19 16.81
CA ALA A 386 18.17 3.25 17.58
C ALA A 386 17.64 4.69 17.71
N TYR A 387 18.50 5.64 17.99
CA TYR A 387 18.16 7.05 18.14
C TYR A 387 17.66 7.68 16.82
N LEU A 388 18.23 7.30 15.67
CA LEU A 388 17.78 7.79 14.37
C LEU A 388 16.40 7.27 14.02
N SER A 389 16.11 6.00 14.28
CA SER A 389 14.78 5.42 14.08
C SER A 389 13.72 6.08 14.96
N ILE A 390 14.06 6.38 16.23
CA ILE A 390 13.17 7.10 17.14
C ILE A 390 12.94 8.52 16.64
N LEU A 391 13.99 9.23 16.22
CA LEU A 391 13.88 10.59 15.67
C LEU A 391 13.05 10.62 14.38
N ALA A 392 13.24 9.64 13.47
CA ALA A 392 12.46 9.55 12.24
C ALA A 392 10.97 9.32 12.51
N LEU A 393 10.62 8.40 13.41
CA LEU A 393 9.23 8.20 13.83
C LEU A 393 8.67 9.44 14.54
N ALA A 394 9.44 10.05 15.44
CA ALA A 394 9.02 11.29 16.11
C ALA A 394 8.77 12.41 15.10
N TYR A 395 9.62 12.56 14.09
CA TYR A 395 9.43 13.53 13.02
C TYR A 395 8.12 13.30 12.27
N LEU A 396 7.81 12.07 11.88
CA LEU A 396 6.57 11.74 11.15
C LEU A 396 5.31 12.11 11.95
N PHE A 397 5.35 12.02 13.28
CA PHE A 397 4.22 12.40 14.13
C PHE A 397 4.21 13.89 14.48
N LEU A 398 5.36 14.46 14.81
CA LEU A 398 5.45 15.83 15.35
C LEU A 398 5.44 16.90 14.25
N ALA A 399 6.03 16.64 13.08
CA ALA A 399 6.11 17.64 12.02
C ALA A 399 4.72 18.16 11.57
N PRO A 400 3.70 17.32 11.32
CA PRO A 400 2.37 17.82 10.98
C PRO A 400 1.70 18.60 12.12
N LEU A 401 1.93 18.20 13.38
CA LEU A 401 1.41 18.92 14.55
C LEU A 401 2.04 20.29 14.67
N VAL A 402 3.37 20.39 14.56
CA VAL A 402 4.08 21.65 14.60
C VAL A 402 3.68 22.55 13.42
N ALA A 403 3.58 21.98 12.21
CA ALA A 403 3.14 22.73 11.05
C ALA A 403 1.76 23.36 11.27
N ARG A 404 0.78 22.59 11.76
CA ARG A 404 -0.57 23.07 11.97
C ARG A 404 -0.71 24.08 13.13
N TYR A 405 -0.17 23.75 14.30
CA TYR A 405 -0.46 24.50 15.52
C TYR A 405 0.54 25.61 15.82
N VAL A 406 1.74 25.54 15.24
CA VAL A 406 2.81 26.51 15.48
C VAL A 406 3.10 27.36 14.23
N LEU A 407 3.38 26.72 13.09
CA LEU A 407 3.85 27.45 11.91
C LEU A 407 2.71 28.08 11.09
N HIS A 408 1.57 27.40 10.96
CA HIS A 408 0.49 27.78 10.05
C HIS A 408 -0.88 27.88 10.74
N SER A 409 -0.93 28.09 12.06
CA SER A 409 -2.18 28.10 12.83
C SER A 409 -3.20 29.11 12.31
N GLU A 410 -2.75 30.34 11.95
CA GLU A 410 -3.60 31.39 11.39
C GLU A 410 -4.23 30.96 10.06
N GLN A 411 -3.44 30.38 9.17
CA GLN A 411 -3.92 29.91 7.85
C GLN A 411 -5.00 28.84 7.98
N TYR A 412 -4.87 27.92 8.92
CA TYR A 412 -5.91 26.90 9.17
C TYR A 412 -7.21 27.49 9.72
N GLN A 413 -7.10 28.50 10.60
CA GLN A 413 -8.27 29.22 11.10
C GLN A 413 -8.95 30.05 10.00
N GLU A 414 -8.17 30.72 9.16
CA GLU A 414 -8.69 31.43 8.02
C GLU A 414 -9.38 30.50 7.02
N ARG A 415 -8.80 29.32 6.76
CA ARG A 415 -9.42 28.30 5.89
C ARG A 415 -10.80 27.91 6.40
N ALA A 416 -10.97 27.65 7.69
CA ALA A 416 -12.27 27.30 8.28
C ALA A 416 -13.30 28.43 8.16
N ARG A 417 -12.88 29.70 8.33
CA ARG A 417 -13.75 30.86 8.11
C ARG A 417 -14.12 31.03 6.63
N MET A 418 -13.16 30.83 5.74
CA MET A 418 -13.35 30.88 4.29
C MET A 418 -14.35 29.80 3.84
N GLU A 419 -14.23 28.57 4.30
CA GLU A 419 -15.14 27.45 4.04
C GLU A 419 -16.60 27.82 4.42
N SER A 420 -16.81 28.39 5.60
CA SER A 420 -18.11 28.85 6.06
C SER A 420 -18.66 30.00 5.21
N THR A 421 -17.80 30.87 4.70
CA THR A 421 -18.17 32.00 3.84
C THR A 421 -18.56 31.51 2.45
N VAL A 422 -17.82 30.57 1.86
CA VAL A 422 -18.18 29.94 0.59
C VAL A 422 -19.53 29.23 0.72
N LYS A 423 -19.76 28.47 1.81
CA LYS A 423 -21.04 27.79 2.06
C LYS A 423 -22.22 28.76 2.10
N ARG A 424 -22.03 29.96 2.69
CA ARG A 424 -23.09 30.99 2.75
C ARG A 424 -23.32 31.71 1.43
N GLN A 425 -22.29 31.87 0.59
CA GLN A 425 -22.36 32.62 -0.67
C GLN A 425 -22.75 31.80 -1.89
N THR A 426 -22.84 30.49 -1.75
CA THR A 426 -23.16 29.55 -2.84
C THR A 426 -24.32 28.64 -2.48
N GLN A 427 -25.04 28.16 -3.50
CA GLN A 427 -26.09 27.14 -3.37
C GLN A 427 -25.50 25.72 -3.46
N THR A 428 -26.24 24.70 -3.01
CA THR A 428 -25.80 23.30 -3.09
C THR A 428 -25.59 22.80 -4.50
N SER A 429 -26.29 23.38 -5.47
CA SER A 429 -26.13 23.09 -6.91
C SER A 429 -24.94 23.76 -7.56
N ASP A 430 -24.35 24.79 -6.91
CA ASP A 430 -23.24 25.53 -7.47
C ASP A 430 -21.95 24.72 -7.40
N ARG A 431 -21.17 24.73 -8.46
CA ARG A 431 -19.82 24.19 -8.48
C ARG A 431 -18.83 25.28 -8.06
N ILE A 432 -17.81 24.88 -7.31
CA ILE A 432 -16.74 25.76 -6.84
C ILE A 432 -15.38 25.19 -7.23
N TYR A 433 -14.34 26.02 -7.14
CA TYR A 433 -12.98 25.53 -7.25
C TYR A 433 -12.07 26.12 -6.16
N MET A 434 -11.23 25.27 -5.56
CA MET A 434 -10.28 25.64 -4.53
C MET A 434 -8.85 25.55 -5.07
N TRP A 435 -8.27 26.71 -5.37
CA TRP A 435 -6.84 26.80 -5.71
C TRP A 435 -6.04 26.78 -4.42
N ASP A 436 -5.96 25.62 -3.80
CA ASP A 436 -5.36 25.38 -2.48
C ASP A 436 -4.65 24.02 -2.45
N ASP A 437 -3.86 23.79 -1.40
CA ASP A 437 -3.09 22.55 -1.23
C ASP A 437 -3.96 21.36 -0.79
N SER A 438 -5.17 21.59 -0.29
CA SER A 438 -6.06 20.56 0.24
C SER A 438 -7.47 20.66 -0.34
N ALA A 439 -8.08 19.50 -0.60
CA ALA A 439 -9.46 19.38 -1.02
C ALA A 439 -10.49 19.41 0.14
N SER A 440 -10.05 19.60 1.40
CA SER A 440 -10.94 19.56 2.58
C SER A 440 -12.08 20.57 2.50
N ALA A 441 -11.84 21.72 1.91
CA ALA A 441 -12.80 22.81 1.83
C ALA A 441 -14.05 22.50 0.96
N TYR A 442 -13.94 21.58 0.00
CA TYR A 442 -15.11 21.15 -0.79
C TYR A 442 -16.14 20.42 0.08
N GLN A 443 -15.67 19.47 0.88
CA GLN A 443 -16.55 18.70 1.77
C GLN A 443 -17.10 19.59 2.90
N ALA A 444 -16.26 20.44 3.50
CA ALA A 444 -16.68 21.36 4.56
C ALA A 444 -17.73 22.38 4.08
N SER A 445 -17.62 22.86 2.84
CA SER A 445 -18.63 23.74 2.22
C SER A 445 -19.83 22.98 1.65
N GLU A 446 -19.77 21.65 1.55
CA GLU A 446 -20.78 20.78 0.89
C GLU A 446 -21.03 21.19 -0.55
N ARG A 447 -19.98 21.43 -1.33
CA ARG A 447 -20.05 21.84 -2.74
C ARG A 447 -19.29 20.91 -3.65
N LEU A 448 -19.82 20.71 -4.86
CA LEU A 448 -19.13 19.93 -5.87
C LEU A 448 -18.01 20.74 -6.53
N ALA A 449 -16.92 20.06 -6.82
CA ALA A 449 -15.80 20.64 -7.54
C ALA A 449 -16.14 20.88 -9.01
N ALA A 450 -15.54 21.91 -9.60
CA ALA A 450 -15.68 22.22 -11.01
C ALA A 450 -14.71 21.47 -11.92
N SER A 451 -13.71 20.77 -11.35
CA SER A 451 -12.75 19.97 -12.10
C SER A 451 -12.60 18.59 -11.49
N SER A 452 -12.22 17.63 -12.30
CA SER A 452 -11.83 16.30 -11.84
C SER A 452 -10.53 16.31 -11.03
N LEU A 453 -9.66 17.30 -11.26
CA LEU A 453 -8.43 17.58 -10.50
C LEU A 453 -8.76 18.60 -9.41
N LEU A 454 -8.82 18.15 -8.17
CA LEU A 454 -9.37 18.91 -7.04
C LEU A 454 -8.44 20.01 -6.53
N THR A 455 -7.14 19.87 -6.75
CA THR A 455 -6.13 20.83 -6.31
C THR A 455 -5.10 21.05 -7.40
N PRO A 456 -4.42 22.22 -7.42
CA PRO A 456 -3.37 22.48 -8.41
C PRO A 456 -2.05 21.74 -8.13
N LYS A 457 -1.94 21.04 -7.00
CA LYS A 457 -0.70 20.36 -6.59
C LYS A 457 -0.76 18.84 -6.74
N LEU A 458 -1.94 18.24 -6.64
CA LEU A 458 -2.10 16.80 -6.76
C LEU A 458 -2.38 16.41 -8.22
N TYR A 459 -1.59 15.48 -8.74
CA TYR A 459 -1.74 14.88 -10.09
C TYR A 459 -1.60 15.88 -11.25
N THR A 460 -0.90 16.98 -11.04
CA THR A 460 -0.66 18.04 -12.04
C THR A 460 0.78 18.08 -12.56
N GLY A 461 1.58 17.07 -12.29
CA GLY A 461 2.93 16.90 -12.82
C GLY A 461 2.98 16.79 -14.34
N LEU A 462 1.95 16.20 -14.96
CA LEU A 462 1.81 16.10 -16.40
C LEU A 462 1.15 17.34 -17.00
N SER A 463 1.66 17.81 -18.14
CA SER A 463 1.11 18.97 -18.89
C SER A 463 -0.34 18.74 -19.33
N GLU A 464 -0.69 17.50 -19.68
CA GLU A 464 -2.05 17.12 -20.05
C GLU A 464 -3.06 17.37 -18.91
N ASN A 465 -2.70 16.99 -17.69
CA ASN A 465 -3.55 17.22 -16.52
C ASN A 465 -3.67 18.71 -16.19
N ARG A 466 -2.60 19.50 -16.36
CA ARG A 466 -2.66 20.96 -16.21
C ARG A 466 -3.63 21.57 -17.23
N THR A 467 -3.49 21.18 -18.49
CA THR A 467 -4.38 21.64 -19.57
C THR A 467 -5.83 21.25 -19.30
N LYS A 468 -6.05 20.00 -18.84
CA LYS A 468 -7.38 19.52 -18.46
C LYS A 468 -7.98 20.37 -17.35
N LEU A 469 -7.24 20.67 -16.30
CA LEU A 469 -7.70 21.50 -15.19
C LEU A 469 -8.15 22.89 -15.67
N VAL A 470 -7.34 23.56 -16.48
CA VAL A 470 -7.69 24.88 -17.03
C VAL A 470 -8.94 24.81 -17.91
N ASN A 471 -9.06 23.78 -18.75
CA ASN A 471 -10.22 23.56 -19.60
C ASN A 471 -11.49 23.26 -18.78
N ASP A 472 -11.39 22.44 -17.73
CA ASP A 472 -12.48 22.16 -16.80
C ASP A 472 -13.01 23.46 -16.15
N LEU A 473 -12.11 24.36 -15.72
CA LEU A 473 -12.49 25.63 -15.13
C LEU A 473 -13.16 26.57 -16.14
N ARG A 474 -12.70 26.59 -17.39
CA ARG A 474 -13.32 27.38 -18.47
C ARG A 474 -14.69 26.86 -18.85
N TYR A 475 -14.85 25.53 -18.92
CA TYR A 475 -16.10 24.89 -19.34
C TYR A 475 -17.16 24.91 -18.25
N ASN A 476 -16.80 24.50 -17.02
CA ASN A 476 -17.73 24.36 -15.91
C ASN A 476 -18.04 25.68 -15.19
N GLN A 477 -17.27 26.73 -15.43
CA GLN A 477 -17.45 28.09 -14.89
C GLN A 477 -17.88 28.12 -13.42
N PRO A 478 -17.03 27.66 -12.47
CA PRO A 478 -17.39 27.59 -11.07
C PRO A 478 -17.92 28.93 -10.55
N LYS A 479 -18.97 28.89 -9.72
CA LYS A 479 -19.59 30.09 -9.16
C LYS A 479 -18.62 30.94 -8.34
N VAL A 480 -17.73 30.25 -7.63
CA VAL A 480 -16.67 30.85 -6.80
C VAL A 480 -15.37 30.10 -7.02
N ILE A 481 -14.29 30.83 -7.22
CA ILE A 481 -12.92 30.33 -7.15
C ILE A 481 -12.26 30.93 -5.92
N VAL A 482 -11.76 30.07 -5.04
CA VAL A 482 -10.95 30.50 -3.89
C VAL A 482 -9.50 30.27 -4.20
N VAL A 483 -8.67 31.27 -3.98
CA VAL A 483 -7.23 31.21 -4.24
C VAL A 483 -6.47 31.40 -2.93
N ASN A 484 -5.70 30.40 -2.54
CA ASN A 484 -4.69 30.52 -1.51
C ASN A 484 -3.50 31.32 -2.07
N THR A 485 -3.19 32.47 -1.47
CA THR A 485 -2.12 33.38 -1.93
C THR A 485 -0.71 32.78 -1.84
N LYS A 486 -0.56 31.70 -1.05
CA LYS A 486 0.72 30.97 -0.92
C LYS A 486 0.89 29.89 -1.99
N THR A 487 -0.16 29.57 -2.73
CA THR A 487 -0.11 28.60 -3.84
C THR A 487 0.04 29.38 -5.15
N ALA A 488 1.14 29.15 -5.87
CA ALA A 488 1.41 29.84 -7.13
C ALA A 488 0.29 29.63 -8.14
N LEU A 489 -0.23 30.72 -8.71
CA LEU A 489 -1.20 30.68 -9.80
C LEU A 489 -0.46 30.41 -11.12
N TRP A 490 -1.11 29.66 -12.01
CA TRP A 490 -0.63 29.51 -13.39
C TRP A 490 -1.14 30.67 -14.23
N THR A 491 -0.34 31.10 -15.20
CA THR A 491 -0.63 32.26 -16.07
C THR A 491 -1.99 32.13 -16.74
N GLU A 492 -2.38 30.92 -17.18
CA GLU A 492 -3.66 30.63 -17.83
C GLU A 492 -4.85 30.83 -16.88
N VAL A 493 -4.65 30.53 -15.59
CA VAL A 493 -5.68 30.71 -14.56
C VAL A 493 -5.78 32.17 -14.14
N GLU A 494 -4.65 32.90 -14.06
CA GLU A 494 -4.65 34.35 -13.84
C GLU A 494 -5.43 35.09 -14.93
N GLN A 495 -5.22 34.72 -16.20
CA GLN A 495 -5.98 35.28 -17.33
C GLN A 495 -7.47 34.96 -17.20
N LEU A 496 -7.82 33.71 -16.89
CA LEU A 496 -9.22 33.31 -16.69
C LEU A 496 -9.90 34.12 -15.58
N LEU A 497 -9.20 34.33 -14.45
CA LEU A 497 -9.72 35.11 -13.34
C LEU A 497 -9.95 36.59 -13.73
N ALA A 498 -9.02 37.19 -14.48
CA ALA A 498 -9.15 38.57 -14.94
C ALA A 498 -10.31 38.77 -15.93
N GLU A 499 -10.50 37.84 -16.85
CA GLU A 499 -11.52 37.88 -17.89
C GLU A 499 -12.94 37.62 -17.36
N SER A 500 -13.10 36.55 -16.60
CA SER A 500 -14.43 35.99 -16.29
C SER A 500 -14.88 36.20 -14.86
N TYR A 501 -13.98 36.58 -13.94
CA TYR A 501 -14.27 36.69 -12.52
C TYR A 501 -13.99 38.09 -11.97
N GLN A 502 -14.67 38.43 -10.88
CA GLN A 502 -14.41 39.65 -10.12
C GLN A 502 -13.99 39.29 -8.69
N PRO A 503 -12.97 39.96 -8.13
CA PRO A 503 -12.56 39.74 -6.75
C PRO A 503 -13.67 40.21 -5.79
N VAL A 504 -13.96 39.36 -4.81
CA VAL A 504 -14.88 39.72 -3.71
C VAL A 504 -14.04 40.28 -2.59
N GLN A 505 -14.45 41.42 -2.04
CA GLN A 505 -13.79 42.02 -0.90
C GLN A 505 -13.93 41.05 0.30
N SER A 506 -12.82 40.52 0.78
CA SER A 506 -12.77 39.57 1.88
C SER A 506 -11.78 40.05 2.95
N GLU A 507 -12.07 39.74 4.21
CA GLU A 507 -11.19 40.05 5.35
C GLU A 507 -10.04 39.03 5.54
N PHE A 508 -9.89 38.08 4.56
CA PHE A 508 -8.87 37.03 4.62
C PHE A 508 -7.53 37.53 4.11
N LYS A 509 -6.46 37.23 4.83
CA LYS A 509 -5.07 37.56 4.48
C LYS A 509 -4.50 36.56 3.47
N ASP A 510 -4.73 35.28 3.73
CA ASP A 510 -4.13 34.18 2.96
C ASP A 510 -5.07 33.65 1.85
N PHE A 511 -6.35 34.08 1.80
CA PHE A 511 -7.31 33.62 0.81
C PHE A 511 -7.99 34.78 0.07
N LYS A 512 -8.09 34.65 -1.25
CA LYS A 512 -8.85 35.58 -2.12
C LYS A 512 -10.03 34.84 -2.75
N LEU A 513 -11.19 35.44 -2.69
CA LEU A 513 -12.40 34.91 -3.32
C LEU A 513 -12.67 35.61 -4.64
N TYR A 514 -12.96 34.86 -5.67
CA TYR A 514 -13.35 35.35 -6.98
C TYR A 514 -14.72 34.79 -7.34
N LYS A 515 -15.65 35.67 -7.72
CA LYS A 515 -17.02 35.30 -8.11
C LYS A 515 -17.18 35.50 -9.61
N LEU A 516 -17.88 34.59 -10.26
CA LEU A 516 -18.22 34.68 -11.68
C LEU A 516 -18.97 35.99 -11.92
N LYS A 517 -18.59 36.74 -12.97
CA LYS A 517 -19.19 38.04 -13.38
C LYS A 517 -20.63 37.91 -13.75
#